data_27b25568d590f1997955e6c840b2c7c4
#
_entry.id   27b25568d590f1997955e6c840b2c7c4
#
_cell.length_a   1.000
_cell.length_b   1.000
_cell.length_c   1.000
_cell.angle_alpha   90.00
_cell.angle_beta   90.00
_cell.angle_gamma   90.00
#
_symmetry.space_group_name_H-M   'P 1'
#
loop_
_entity.id
_entity.type
_entity.pdbx_description
1 polymer ?
#
loop_
_entity_poly.entity_id
_entity_poly.type
_entity_poly.pdbx_seq_one_letter_code
_entity_poly.pdbx_strand_id
1 'polypeptide(L)'
;ARDPGAPTLPTFNETGLVPGGYEMTFWYAVFMPAKTPAPVLERVQREFAAVMRDPEVQTRVKAFSVIPSTMTPAQFQANIAAETALWKKVIADTGLVVRD
;
A
#
# COMPACT_ATOMS: atom_id res chain seq x y z
N ALA A 1 10.17 -6.50 3.49
CA ALA A 1 11.51 -5.94 3.22
C ALA A 1 11.87 -4.89 4.25
N ARG A 2 13.17 -4.60 4.45
CA ARG A 2 13.61 -3.50 5.34
C ARG A 2 13.26 -2.15 4.74
N ASP A 3 13.02 -1.17 5.62
CA ASP A 3 12.79 0.22 5.20
C ASP A 3 14.07 0.80 4.57
N PRO A 4 14.00 1.35 3.35
CA PRO A 4 15.14 2.00 2.71
C PRO A 4 15.69 3.21 3.50
N GLY A 5 14.84 3.86 4.30
CA GLY A 5 15.25 4.96 5.20
C GLY A 5 15.97 4.49 6.48
N ALA A 6 15.86 3.19 6.81
CA ALA A 6 16.47 2.59 7.99
C ALA A 6 17.02 1.18 7.72
N PRO A 7 17.96 1.02 6.79
CA PRO A 7 18.39 -0.29 6.29
C PRO A 7 19.09 -1.15 7.34
N THR A 8 19.54 -0.56 8.42
CA THR A 8 20.20 -1.26 9.54
C THR A 8 19.20 -1.85 10.54
N LEU A 9 17.95 -1.41 10.53
CA LEU A 9 16.92 -1.96 11.41
C LEU A 9 16.40 -3.29 10.85
N PRO A 10 16.39 -4.36 11.66
CA PRO A 10 15.80 -5.63 11.23
C PRO A 10 14.28 -5.51 11.17
N THR A 11 13.66 -6.25 10.26
CA THR A 11 12.21 -6.43 10.23
C THR A 11 11.75 -7.35 11.37
N PHE A 12 10.48 -7.32 11.73
CA PHE A 12 9.91 -8.26 12.70
C PHE A 12 10.16 -9.73 12.32
N ASN A 13 10.09 -10.04 11.03
CA ASN A 13 10.34 -11.39 10.54
C ASN A 13 11.80 -11.83 10.72
N GLU A 14 12.75 -10.90 10.59
CA GLU A 14 14.17 -11.18 10.81
C GLU A 14 14.52 -11.37 12.30
N THR A 15 13.74 -10.78 13.20
CA THR A 15 13.96 -10.94 14.64
C THR A 15 13.49 -12.31 15.17
N GLY A 16 12.62 -13.01 14.45
CA GLY A 16 12.02 -14.27 14.89
C GLY A 16 11.08 -14.14 16.12
N LEU A 17 10.78 -12.91 16.57
CA LEU A 17 9.97 -12.67 17.76
C LEU A 17 8.49 -12.96 17.57
N VAL A 18 8.02 -12.94 16.31
CA VAL A 18 6.61 -13.19 15.98
C VAL A 18 6.50 -14.52 15.24
N PRO A 19 5.96 -15.58 15.88
CA PRO A 19 5.73 -16.86 15.22
C PRO A 19 4.82 -16.69 14.01
N GLY A 20 5.23 -17.26 12.86
CA GLY A 20 4.50 -17.10 11.59
C GLY A 20 4.78 -15.81 10.83
N GLY A 21 5.60 -14.92 11.40
CA GLY A 21 5.96 -13.64 10.81
C GLY A 21 4.88 -12.57 11.01
N TYR A 22 5.27 -11.35 10.74
CA TYR A 22 4.37 -10.19 10.76
C TYR A 22 4.76 -9.22 9.65
N GLU A 23 3.81 -8.89 8.80
CA GLU A 23 3.97 -7.85 7.79
C GLU A 23 2.73 -6.97 7.77
N MET A 24 2.94 -5.68 7.96
CA MET A 24 1.90 -4.68 7.82
C MET A 24 2.43 -3.53 6.97
N THR A 25 1.70 -3.19 5.94
CA THR A 25 2.04 -2.09 5.04
C THR A 25 0.87 -1.11 5.01
N PHE A 26 1.17 0.16 5.21
CA PHE A 26 0.22 1.24 4.94
C PHE A 26 0.39 1.69 3.50
N TRP A 27 -0.70 2.00 2.84
CA TRP A 27 -0.67 2.49 1.47
C TRP A 27 -1.59 3.69 1.29
N TYR A 28 -1.23 4.52 0.34
CA TYR A 28 -2.03 5.64 -0.13
C TYR A 28 -2.42 5.37 -1.59
N ALA A 29 -3.67 5.64 -1.94
CA ALA A 29 -4.16 5.44 -3.29
C ALA A 29 -5.09 6.56 -3.73
N VAL A 30 -5.13 6.78 -5.04
CA VAL A 30 -6.08 7.68 -5.68
C VAL A 30 -7.19 6.84 -6.28
N PHE A 31 -8.42 7.15 -5.94
CA PHE A 31 -9.61 6.49 -6.46
C PHE A 31 -10.40 7.45 -7.35
N MET A 32 -11.08 6.87 -8.31
CA MET A 32 -12.02 7.59 -9.17
C MET A 32 -13.42 6.96 -9.03
N PRO A 33 -14.49 7.72 -9.31
CA PRO A 33 -15.84 7.17 -9.30
C PRO A 33 -15.97 5.94 -10.19
N ALA A 34 -16.75 4.94 -9.75
CA ALA A 34 -16.88 3.67 -10.46
C ALA A 34 -17.40 3.78 -11.90
N LYS A 35 -18.11 4.87 -12.23
CA LYS A 35 -18.65 5.13 -13.56
C LYS A 35 -17.72 5.98 -14.44
N THR A 36 -16.46 6.20 -14.02
CA THR A 36 -15.49 6.93 -14.85
C THR A 36 -15.21 6.17 -16.13
N PRO A 37 -15.34 6.81 -17.33
CA PRO A 37 -15.06 6.15 -18.60
C PRO A 37 -13.63 5.60 -18.65
N ALA A 38 -13.47 4.40 -19.21
CA ALA A 38 -12.18 3.73 -19.28
C ALA A 38 -11.05 4.59 -19.91
N PRO A 39 -11.26 5.34 -21.01
CA PRO A 39 -10.19 6.18 -21.58
C PRO A 39 -9.71 7.28 -20.64
N VAL A 40 -10.61 7.81 -19.78
CA VAL A 40 -10.24 8.81 -18.76
C VAL A 40 -9.41 8.16 -17.67
N LEU A 41 -9.83 7.00 -17.20
CA LEU A 41 -9.10 6.23 -16.17
C LEU A 41 -7.69 5.86 -16.65
N GLU A 42 -7.56 5.35 -17.87
CA GLU A 42 -6.27 5.00 -18.48
C GLU A 42 -5.34 6.22 -18.62
N ARG A 43 -5.91 7.37 -19.02
CA ARG A 43 -5.14 8.59 -19.10
C ARG A 43 -4.63 9.03 -17.72
N VAL A 44 -5.49 9.07 -16.72
CA VAL A 44 -5.09 9.44 -15.34
C VAL A 44 -4.02 8.49 -14.80
N GLN A 45 -4.17 7.19 -15.01
CA GLN A 45 -3.16 6.20 -14.59
C GLN A 45 -1.80 6.45 -15.25
N ARG A 46 -1.79 6.72 -16.56
CA ARG A 46 -0.56 6.99 -17.30
C ARG A 46 0.12 8.26 -16.81
N GLU A 47 -0.63 9.37 -16.66
CA GLU A 47 -0.10 10.63 -16.19
C GLU A 47 0.39 10.51 -14.73
N PHE A 48 -0.36 9.83 -13.87
CA PHE A 48 0.06 9.58 -12.49
C PHE A 48 1.36 8.77 -12.43
N ALA A 49 1.46 7.70 -13.24
CA ALA A 49 2.67 6.91 -13.32
C ALA A 49 3.87 7.71 -13.86
N ALA A 50 3.66 8.68 -14.77
CA ALA A 50 4.69 9.57 -15.25
C ALA A 50 5.17 10.53 -14.15
N VAL A 51 4.25 11.15 -13.41
CA VAL A 51 4.55 12.03 -12.28
C VAL A 51 5.33 11.29 -11.20
N MET A 52 4.97 10.04 -10.88
CA MET A 52 5.66 9.24 -9.88
C MET A 52 7.08 8.82 -10.30
N ARG A 53 7.45 8.98 -11.57
CA ARG A 53 8.82 8.77 -12.06
C ARG A 53 9.67 10.05 -12.04
N ASP A 54 9.07 11.19 -11.83
CA ASP A 54 9.78 12.47 -11.75
C ASP A 54 10.75 12.47 -10.57
N PRO A 55 12.05 12.83 -10.75
CA PRO A 55 13.05 12.79 -9.69
C PRO A 55 12.74 13.69 -8.50
N GLU A 56 12.12 14.85 -8.73
CA GLU A 56 11.74 15.77 -7.66
C GLU A 56 10.61 15.17 -6.83
N VAL A 57 9.59 14.61 -7.49
CA VAL A 57 8.49 13.90 -6.82
C VAL A 57 9.01 12.71 -6.03
N GLN A 58 9.89 11.90 -6.62
CA GLN A 58 10.50 10.76 -5.92
C GLN A 58 11.28 11.20 -4.67
N THR A 59 12.01 12.31 -4.75
CA THR A 59 12.75 12.84 -3.61
C THR A 59 11.80 13.23 -2.47
N ARG A 60 10.70 13.91 -2.80
CA ARG A 60 9.67 14.30 -1.83
C ARG A 60 8.96 13.09 -1.22
N VAL A 61 8.57 12.13 -2.04
CA VAL A 61 7.89 10.91 -1.59
C VAL A 61 8.78 10.08 -0.65
N LYS A 62 10.07 9.95 -0.97
CA LYS A 62 11.05 9.28 -0.11
C LYS A 62 11.23 9.96 1.24
N ALA A 63 11.13 11.29 1.32
CA ALA A 63 11.21 12.03 2.57
C ALA A 63 10.08 11.66 3.56
N PHE A 64 8.97 11.11 3.07
CA PHE A 64 7.87 10.58 3.88
C PHE A 64 7.98 9.06 4.12
N SER A 65 9.10 8.43 3.80
CA SER A 65 9.29 6.97 3.85
C SER A 65 8.25 6.20 3.01
N VAL A 66 7.74 6.80 1.95
CA VAL A 66 6.78 6.17 1.03
C VAL A 66 7.54 5.58 -0.14
N ILE A 67 7.22 4.33 -0.47
CA ILE A 67 7.77 3.62 -1.62
C ILE A 67 6.72 3.65 -2.73
N PRO A 68 7.02 4.24 -3.91
CA PRO A 68 6.10 4.21 -5.04
C PRO A 68 5.73 2.78 -5.42
N SER A 69 4.44 2.49 -5.52
CA SER A 69 3.96 1.17 -5.93
C SER A 69 4.07 0.99 -7.44
N THR A 70 4.44 -0.23 -7.85
CA THR A 70 4.44 -0.69 -9.23
C THR A 70 3.25 -1.58 -9.57
N MET A 71 2.29 -1.72 -8.67
CA MET A 71 1.10 -2.55 -8.87
C MET A 71 0.23 -2.02 -10.00
N THR A 72 -0.26 -2.93 -10.82
CA THR A 72 -1.34 -2.64 -11.76
C THR A 72 -2.65 -2.44 -11.00
N PRO A 73 -3.67 -1.77 -11.58
CA PRO A 73 -4.99 -1.64 -10.95
C PRO A 73 -5.62 -2.97 -10.54
N ALA A 74 -5.48 -4.02 -11.36
CA ALA A 74 -5.99 -5.35 -11.04
C ALA A 74 -5.27 -5.98 -9.84
N GLN A 75 -3.95 -5.85 -9.76
CA GLN A 75 -3.17 -6.30 -8.61
C GLN A 75 -3.54 -5.53 -7.34
N PHE A 76 -3.78 -4.22 -7.47
CA PHE A 76 -4.19 -3.40 -6.34
C PHE A 76 -5.59 -3.77 -5.84
N GLN A 77 -6.55 -4.04 -6.74
CA GLN A 77 -7.87 -4.55 -6.35
C GLN A 77 -7.79 -5.88 -5.61
N ALA A 78 -6.95 -6.81 -6.09
CA ALA A 78 -6.73 -8.07 -5.40
C ALA A 78 -6.12 -7.87 -4.00
N ASN A 79 -5.18 -6.93 -3.86
CA ASN A 79 -4.59 -6.57 -2.57
C ASN A 79 -5.65 -6.02 -1.60
N ILE A 80 -6.50 -5.09 -2.04
CA ILE A 80 -7.61 -4.55 -1.23
C ILE A 80 -8.54 -5.68 -0.76
N ALA A 81 -8.89 -6.61 -1.64
CA ALA A 81 -9.75 -7.73 -1.28
C ALA A 81 -9.11 -8.63 -0.22
N ALA A 82 -7.82 -8.95 -0.37
CA ALA A 82 -7.06 -9.76 0.58
C ALA A 82 -6.93 -9.07 1.94
N GLU A 83 -6.57 -7.79 1.97
CA GLU A 83 -6.48 -7.00 3.20
C GLU A 83 -7.83 -6.86 3.90
N THR A 84 -8.89 -6.64 3.13
CA THR A 84 -10.25 -6.57 3.68
C THR A 84 -10.62 -7.88 4.39
N ALA A 85 -10.31 -9.02 3.79
CA ALA A 85 -10.58 -10.33 4.39
C ALA A 85 -9.74 -10.54 5.67
N LEU A 86 -8.46 -10.15 5.64
CA LEU A 86 -7.56 -10.21 6.79
C LEU A 86 -8.10 -9.38 7.96
N TRP A 87 -8.43 -8.11 7.71
CA TRP A 87 -8.92 -7.21 8.75
C TRP A 87 -10.28 -7.62 9.31
N LYS A 88 -11.18 -8.15 8.48
CA LYS A 88 -12.44 -8.74 8.96
C LYS A 88 -12.17 -9.89 9.94
N LYS A 89 -11.21 -10.74 9.63
CA LYS A 89 -10.82 -11.83 10.53
C LYS A 89 -10.22 -11.31 11.84
N VAL A 90 -9.30 -10.34 11.77
CA VAL A 90 -8.67 -9.74 12.96
C VAL A 90 -9.74 -9.11 13.87
N ILE A 91 -10.67 -8.34 13.30
CA ILE A 91 -11.77 -7.72 14.05
C ILE A 91 -12.63 -8.78 14.73
N ALA A 92 -12.98 -9.85 14.02
CA ALA A 92 -13.78 -10.93 14.57
C ALA A 92 -13.05 -11.67 15.72
N ASP A 93 -11.77 -11.98 15.53
CA ASP A 93 -10.97 -12.74 16.51
C ASP A 93 -10.63 -11.91 17.76
N THR A 94 -10.48 -10.60 17.64
CA THR A 94 -10.09 -9.70 18.74
C THR A 94 -11.25 -9.01 19.43
N GLY A 95 -12.45 -9.06 18.84
CA GLY A 95 -13.61 -8.32 19.33
C GLY A 95 -13.46 -6.79 19.25
N LEU A 96 -12.54 -6.29 18.39
CA LEU A 96 -12.32 -4.87 18.22
C LEU A 96 -13.59 -4.18 17.70
N VAL A 97 -14.06 -3.18 18.42
CA VAL A 97 -15.19 -2.35 18.01
C VAL A 97 -14.65 -1.03 17.47
N VAL A 98 -14.82 -0.79 16.18
CA VAL A 98 -14.56 0.52 15.58
C VAL A 98 -15.76 1.39 15.88
N ARG A 99 -15.55 2.46 16.65
CA ARG A 99 -16.59 3.48 16.94
C ARG A 99 -16.34 4.65 16.00
N ASP A 100 -17.40 5.09 15.33
CA ASP A 100 -17.42 6.31 14.52
C ASP A 100 -17.24 7.54 15.39
#